data_d6f133c0d5d7a9b6f3dad54528e05ec9
#
_entry.id   d6f133c0d5d7a9b6f3dad54528e05ec9
#
_cell.length_a   1.000
_cell.length_b   1.000
_cell.length_c   1.000
_cell.angle_alpha   90.00
_cell.angle_beta   90.00
_cell.angle_gamma   90.00
#
_symmetry.space_group_name_H-M   'P 1'
#
loop_
_entity.id
_entity.type
_entity.pdbx_description
1 polymer ?
#
loop_
_entity_poly.entity_id
_entity_poly.type
_entity_poly.pdbx_seq_one_letter_code
_entity_poly.pdbx_strand_id
1 'polypeptide(L)'
;KDDYNFKKLMENNPYKKSAFREWVESIVFAVFAAAFIRMFLIEAYVIPTPSMEGSLNVGDFLFVSKAHYGIRTPMTVAMIPLLHNTVPVVGGESYLHNPKLPYYRLPAIETVKSGKPFVFNWPVGDSVYVTSQRSYTVSQVQNEPYFIMTDRELAQKVKKKDFVVRPIDKKDHYIKRCVAGPG
;
A
#
# COMPACT_ATOMS: atom_id res chain seq x y z
N LYS A 1 -37.61 6.96 34.98
CA LYS A 1 -37.98 8.37 34.60
C LYS A 1 -36.95 8.99 33.68
N ASP A 2 -35.65 8.71 33.89
CA ASP A 2 -34.56 9.33 33.13
C ASP A 2 -34.47 8.79 31.69
N ASP A 3 -34.69 7.49 31.48
CA ASP A 3 -34.71 6.86 30.15
C ASP A 3 -35.85 7.38 29.26
N TYR A 4 -36.98 7.69 29.85
CA TYR A 4 -38.12 8.27 29.10
C TYR A 4 -37.84 9.71 28.64
N ASN A 5 -37.20 10.50 29.47
CA ASN A 5 -36.82 11.86 29.14
C ASN A 5 -35.74 11.90 28.06
N PHE A 6 -34.78 10.98 28.12
CA PHE A 6 -33.72 10.85 27.11
C PHE A 6 -34.30 10.47 25.75
N LYS A 7 -35.21 9.48 25.69
CA LYS A 7 -35.88 9.10 24.44
C LYS A 7 -36.66 10.26 23.82
N LYS A 8 -37.40 11.02 24.65
CA LYS A 8 -38.17 12.16 24.21
C LYS A 8 -37.29 13.33 23.70
N LEU A 9 -36.12 13.53 24.32
CA LEU A 9 -35.12 14.50 23.86
C LEU A 9 -34.52 14.11 22.51
N MET A 10 -34.26 12.81 22.31
CA MET A 10 -33.75 12.28 21.05
C MET A 10 -34.81 12.32 19.93
N GLU A 11 -36.08 12.14 20.27
CA GLU A 11 -37.19 12.17 19.31
C GLU A 11 -37.48 13.57 18.80
N ASN A 12 -37.32 14.60 19.66
CA ASN A 12 -37.50 16.01 19.34
C ASN A 12 -36.21 16.73 18.93
N ASN A 13 -35.14 16.00 18.63
CA ASN A 13 -33.90 16.62 18.21
C ASN A 13 -34.04 17.24 16.81
N PRO A 14 -33.95 18.59 16.67
CA PRO A 14 -34.09 19.27 15.40
C PRO A 14 -32.95 18.93 14.43
N TYR A 15 -31.87 18.30 14.92
CA TYR A 15 -30.74 17.86 14.15
C TYR A 15 -30.78 16.35 13.79
N LYS A 16 -31.97 15.71 13.95
CA LYS A 16 -32.14 14.29 13.60
C LYS A 16 -31.87 14.10 12.11
N LYS A 17 -30.78 13.42 11.82
CA LYS A 17 -30.39 13.08 10.46
C LYS A 17 -31.31 12.02 9.89
N SER A 18 -31.50 11.98 8.58
CA SER A 18 -32.19 10.85 7.95
C SER A 18 -31.35 9.58 8.07
N ALA A 19 -31.99 8.42 8.17
CA ALA A 19 -31.30 7.12 8.26
C ALA A 19 -30.30 6.91 7.09
N PHE A 20 -30.67 7.36 5.89
CA PHE A 20 -29.77 7.30 4.73
C PHE A 20 -28.51 8.14 4.94
N ARG A 21 -28.64 9.34 5.46
CA ARG A 21 -27.49 10.21 5.74
C ARG A 21 -26.59 9.63 6.82
N GLU A 22 -27.14 9.08 7.90
CA GLU A 22 -26.37 8.41 8.94
C GLU A 22 -25.60 7.21 8.40
N TRP A 23 -26.23 6.43 7.54
CA TRP A 23 -25.61 5.29 6.88
C TRP A 23 -24.43 5.73 5.97
N VAL A 24 -24.63 6.72 5.13
CA VAL A 24 -23.58 7.26 4.25
C VAL A 24 -22.41 7.84 5.07
N GLU A 25 -22.69 8.65 6.10
CA GLU A 25 -21.66 9.22 6.98
C GLU A 25 -20.85 8.11 7.68
N SER A 26 -21.50 7.04 8.13
CA SER A 26 -20.85 5.90 8.77
C SER A 26 -19.90 5.15 7.80
N ILE A 27 -20.33 4.92 6.57
CA ILE A 27 -19.49 4.29 5.54
C ILE A 27 -18.30 5.18 5.20
N VAL A 28 -18.54 6.47 4.96
CA VAL A 28 -17.47 7.43 4.66
C VAL A 28 -16.44 7.44 5.79
N PHE A 29 -16.90 7.53 7.04
CA PHE A 29 -16.01 7.46 8.20
C PHE A 29 -15.21 6.16 8.24
N ALA A 30 -15.86 5.00 8.05
CA ALA A 30 -15.21 3.70 8.07
C ALA A 30 -14.13 3.57 6.99
N VAL A 31 -14.41 4.05 5.76
CA VAL A 31 -13.44 4.03 4.65
C VAL A 31 -12.23 4.91 4.97
N PHE A 32 -12.45 6.12 5.49
CA PHE A 32 -11.35 7.01 5.85
C PHE A 32 -10.54 6.47 7.03
N ALA A 33 -11.17 5.91 8.05
CA ALA A 33 -10.50 5.29 9.19
C ALA A 33 -9.64 4.09 8.74
N ALA A 34 -10.20 3.20 7.90
CA ALA A 34 -9.46 2.08 7.35
C ALA A 34 -8.28 2.51 6.48
N ALA A 35 -8.47 3.53 5.63
CA ALA A 35 -7.40 4.10 4.81
C ALA A 35 -6.29 4.72 5.67
N PHE A 36 -6.64 5.43 6.74
CA PHE A 36 -5.69 6.01 7.69
C PHE A 36 -4.87 4.92 8.39
N ILE A 37 -5.53 3.89 8.93
CA ILE A 37 -4.86 2.76 9.59
C ILE A 37 -3.89 2.08 8.61
N ARG A 38 -4.34 1.78 7.38
CA ARG A 38 -3.51 1.18 6.35
C ARG A 38 -2.33 2.06 5.95
N MET A 39 -2.52 3.36 5.85
CA MET A 39 -1.49 4.30 5.43
C MET A 39 -0.38 4.47 6.47
N PHE A 40 -0.73 4.56 7.75
CA PHE A 40 0.18 4.96 8.81
C PHE A 40 0.57 3.87 9.79
N LEU A 41 -0.31 2.90 10.05
CA LEU A 41 -0.13 1.97 11.16
C LEU A 41 0.21 0.55 10.70
N ILE A 42 -0.70 -0.11 9.99
CA ILE A 42 -0.62 -1.53 9.68
C ILE A 42 -1.07 -1.76 8.24
N GLU A 43 -0.33 -2.56 7.51
CA GLU A 43 -0.71 -2.99 6.17
C GLU A 43 -0.64 -4.51 6.05
N ALA A 44 -1.67 -5.09 5.42
CA ALA A 44 -1.73 -6.52 5.16
C ALA A 44 -1.05 -6.86 3.83
N TYR A 45 -0.26 -7.92 3.82
CA TYR A 45 0.41 -8.45 2.63
C TYR A 45 0.22 -9.96 2.53
N VAL A 46 0.33 -10.45 1.30
CA VAL A 46 0.41 -11.87 0.99
C VAL A 46 1.81 -12.14 0.44
N ILE A 47 2.43 -13.23 0.84
CA ILE A 47 3.76 -13.64 0.35
C ILE A 47 3.62 -14.26 -1.04
N PRO A 48 4.16 -13.63 -2.11
CA PRO A 48 4.01 -14.15 -3.47
C PRO A 48 5.15 -15.06 -3.92
N THR A 49 6.27 -15.09 -3.19
CA THR A 49 7.50 -15.76 -3.63
C THR A 49 8.15 -16.59 -2.52
N PRO A 50 8.85 -17.70 -2.86
CA PRO A 50 9.45 -18.59 -1.88
C PRO A 50 10.75 -18.08 -1.27
N SER A 51 11.17 -16.86 -1.56
CA SER A 51 12.48 -16.32 -1.13
C SER A 51 12.69 -16.19 0.39
N MET A 52 11.64 -16.44 1.17
CA MET A 52 11.65 -16.45 2.64
C MET A 52 11.19 -17.80 3.21
N GLU A 53 11.17 -18.87 2.39
CA GLU A 53 10.86 -20.23 2.85
C GLU A 53 11.70 -20.64 4.06
N GLY A 54 11.09 -21.42 4.94
CA GLY A 54 11.65 -21.73 6.28
C GLY A 54 11.25 -20.74 7.38
N SER A 55 10.74 -19.55 7.00
CA SER A 55 10.18 -18.58 7.96
C SER A 55 8.79 -18.11 7.54
N LEU A 56 8.57 -17.92 6.25
CA LEU A 56 7.32 -17.45 5.64
C LEU A 56 7.12 -18.23 4.35
N ASN A 57 5.93 -18.82 4.21
CA ASN A 57 5.59 -19.61 3.04
C ASN A 57 4.83 -18.79 2.00
N VAL A 58 4.85 -19.23 0.74
CA VAL A 58 4.03 -18.64 -0.31
C VAL A 58 2.57 -18.79 0.04
N GLY A 59 1.82 -17.71 -0.04
CA GLY A 59 0.40 -17.64 0.33
C GLY A 59 0.13 -17.21 1.77
N ASP A 60 1.14 -17.10 2.62
CA ASP A 60 0.96 -16.61 3.99
C ASP A 60 0.48 -15.15 3.98
N PHE A 61 -0.50 -14.87 4.87
CA PHE A 61 -0.96 -13.51 5.15
C PHE A 61 -0.22 -12.95 6.35
N LEU A 62 0.28 -11.75 6.20
CA LEU A 62 0.97 -11.06 7.31
C LEU A 62 0.56 -9.60 7.43
N PHE A 63 0.60 -9.12 8.66
CA PHE A 63 0.42 -7.71 8.97
C PHE A 63 1.77 -7.07 9.23
N VAL A 64 2.06 -6.02 8.49
CA VAL A 64 3.31 -5.26 8.64
C VAL A 64 3.02 -3.98 9.39
N SER A 65 3.66 -3.82 10.55
CA SER A 65 3.61 -2.58 11.32
C SER A 65 4.54 -1.53 10.70
N LYS A 66 3.98 -0.36 10.41
CA LYS A 66 4.73 0.79 9.89
C LYS A 66 5.37 1.62 11.00
N ALA A 67 4.87 1.50 12.23
CA ALA A 67 5.34 2.27 13.36
C ALA A 67 6.71 1.80 13.87
N HIS A 68 7.05 0.51 13.78
CA HIS A 68 8.29 -0.04 14.33
C HIS A 68 9.54 0.67 13.81
N TYR A 69 9.63 0.86 12.50
CA TYR A 69 10.79 1.51 11.87
C TYR A 69 10.52 2.97 11.47
N GLY A 70 9.57 3.61 12.15
CA GLY A 70 9.15 4.98 11.93
C GLY A 70 8.14 5.15 10.80
N ILE A 71 7.03 5.78 11.13
CA ILE A 71 5.96 6.09 10.17
C ILE A 71 6.50 7.04 9.12
N ARG A 72 6.37 6.67 7.85
CA ARG A 72 6.76 7.50 6.72
C ARG A 72 5.58 8.33 6.24
N THR A 73 5.79 9.62 5.98
CA THR A 73 4.78 10.44 5.30
C THR A 73 4.55 9.91 3.89
N PRO A 74 3.28 9.79 3.45
CA PRO A 74 2.98 9.43 2.08
C PRO A 74 3.46 10.54 1.14
N MET A 75 4.21 10.20 0.11
CA MET A 75 4.65 11.16 -0.89
C MET A 75 3.52 11.47 -1.88
N THR A 76 2.67 10.48 -2.16
CA THR A 76 1.46 10.61 -3.00
C THR A 76 0.22 10.66 -2.12
N VAL A 77 -0.30 11.87 -1.87
CA VAL A 77 -1.44 12.09 -0.96
C VAL A 77 -2.77 11.85 -1.66
N ALA A 78 -2.87 12.30 -2.91
CA ALA A 78 -4.09 12.19 -3.69
C ALA A 78 -4.20 10.79 -4.31
N MET A 79 -4.81 9.88 -3.56
CA MET A 79 -5.06 8.50 -3.99
C MET A 79 -6.48 8.05 -3.62
N ILE A 80 -7.01 7.13 -4.40
CA ILE A 80 -8.30 6.52 -4.07
C ILE A 80 -8.10 5.63 -2.83
N PRO A 81 -8.87 5.84 -1.75
CA PRO A 81 -8.75 5.06 -0.53
C PRO A 81 -8.85 3.56 -0.82
N LEU A 82 -8.07 2.76 -0.10
CA LEU A 82 -8.02 1.30 -0.16
C LEU A 82 -7.49 0.68 -1.46
N LEU A 83 -7.33 1.44 -2.56
CA LEU A 83 -6.68 0.96 -3.77
C LEU A 83 -5.16 1.14 -3.68
N HIS A 84 -4.40 0.17 -4.19
CA HIS A 84 -2.95 0.21 -4.07
C HIS A 84 -2.30 1.04 -5.20
N ASN A 85 -2.27 0.55 -6.41
CA ASN A 85 -1.60 1.22 -7.53
C ASN A 85 -2.49 1.41 -8.75
N THR A 86 -3.39 0.46 -9.00
CA THR A 86 -4.25 0.45 -10.18
C THR A 86 -5.70 0.34 -9.79
N VAL A 87 -6.57 0.98 -10.57
CA VAL A 87 -8.02 0.83 -10.42
C VAL A 87 -8.44 -0.48 -11.10
N PRO A 88 -9.04 -1.43 -10.35
CA PRO A 88 -9.59 -2.64 -10.95
C PRO A 88 -10.60 -2.27 -12.06
N VAL A 89 -10.65 -3.04 -13.11
CA VAL A 89 -11.58 -2.88 -14.26
C VAL A 89 -11.15 -1.80 -15.26
N VAL A 90 -10.76 -0.61 -14.81
CA VAL A 90 -10.37 0.52 -15.69
C VAL A 90 -8.90 0.47 -16.08
N GLY A 91 -8.05 -0.16 -15.25
CA GLY A 91 -6.62 -0.31 -15.51
C GLY A 91 -5.78 0.98 -15.36
N GLY A 92 -6.42 2.09 -14.95
CA GLY A 92 -5.73 3.37 -14.69
C GLY A 92 -5.02 3.41 -13.35
N GLU A 93 -4.15 4.40 -13.16
CA GLU A 93 -3.50 4.64 -11.87
C GLU A 93 -4.51 5.11 -10.83
N SER A 94 -4.40 4.58 -9.60
CA SER A 94 -5.29 4.92 -8.48
C SER A 94 -4.85 6.16 -7.70
N TYR A 95 -3.82 6.86 -8.17
CA TYR A 95 -3.23 8.02 -7.50
C TYR A 95 -2.84 9.11 -8.51
N LEU A 96 -2.74 10.34 -8.02
CA LEU A 96 -2.23 11.47 -8.80
C LEU A 96 -0.75 11.70 -8.48
N HIS A 97 0.03 12.04 -9.51
CA HIS A 97 1.45 12.35 -9.35
C HIS A 97 1.73 13.66 -8.61
N ASN A 98 0.77 14.56 -8.57
CA ASN A 98 0.84 15.86 -7.88
C ASN A 98 -0.41 16.06 -7.00
N PRO A 99 -0.32 16.73 -5.83
CA PRO A 99 0.91 17.24 -5.19
C PRO A 99 1.77 16.11 -4.57
N LYS A 100 3.09 16.30 -4.59
CA LYS A 100 4.04 15.42 -3.90
C LYS A 100 4.43 16.05 -2.57
N LEU A 101 4.31 15.31 -1.48
CA LEU A 101 4.88 15.72 -0.20
C LEU A 101 6.36 15.34 -0.11
N PRO A 102 7.15 16.14 0.63
CA PRO A 102 8.53 15.77 0.91
C PRO A 102 8.59 14.48 1.73
N TYR A 103 9.66 13.72 1.51
CA TYR A 103 9.93 12.54 2.33
C TYR A 103 10.25 12.96 3.77
N TYR A 104 9.47 12.47 4.69
CA TYR A 104 9.74 12.59 6.12
C TYR A 104 9.41 11.27 6.81
N ARG A 105 10.22 10.92 7.81
CA ARG A 105 10.00 9.73 8.62
C ARG A 105 10.03 10.12 10.09
N LEU A 106 8.98 9.76 10.82
CA LEU A 106 8.91 9.91 12.26
C LEU A 106 9.97 9.03 12.95
N PRO A 107 10.37 9.36 14.18
CA PRO A 107 11.27 8.53 14.96
C PRO A 107 10.79 7.07 15.01
N ALA A 108 11.73 6.16 14.87
CA ALA A 108 11.46 4.73 14.96
C ALA A 108 11.34 4.28 16.42
N ILE A 109 10.48 3.29 16.67
CA ILE A 109 10.38 2.62 17.96
C ILE A 109 11.58 1.67 18.13
N GLU A 110 11.99 1.02 17.03
CA GLU A 110 13.08 0.05 17.03
C GLU A 110 13.96 0.25 15.78
N THR A 111 15.24 -0.06 15.89
CA THR A 111 16.18 -0.11 14.76
C THR A 111 16.16 -1.49 14.10
N VAL A 112 16.46 -1.53 12.79
CA VAL A 112 16.59 -2.79 12.07
C VAL A 112 17.80 -3.55 12.61
N LYS A 113 17.57 -4.79 13.08
CA LYS A 113 18.63 -5.68 13.61
C LYS A 113 18.89 -6.83 12.67
N SER A 114 20.15 -7.30 12.67
CA SER A 114 20.52 -8.53 11.94
C SER A 114 19.64 -9.72 12.35
N GLY A 115 19.28 -10.56 11.39
CA GLY A 115 18.39 -11.71 11.58
C GLY A 115 16.88 -11.38 11.57
N LYS A 116 16.45 -10.13 11.71
CA LYS A 116 15.04 -9.74 11.69
C LYS A 116 14.52 -9.58 10.27
N PRO A 117 13.30 -10.05 9.95
CA PRO A 117 12.65 -9.73 8.69
C PRO A 117 12.15 -8.29 8.70
N PHE A 118 12.26 -7.60 7.57
CA PHE A 118 11.71 -6.27 7.38
C PHE A 118 11.18 -6.09 5.95
N VAL A 119 10.21 -5.20 5.82
CA VAL A 119 9.61 -4.85 4.54
C VAL A 119 10.14 -3.50 4.07
N PHE A 120 10.48 -3.43 2.79
CA PHE A 120 10.99 -2.20 2.17
C PHE A 120 10.46 -2.07 0.73
N ASN A 121 10.41 -0.83 0.25
CA ASN A 121 10.13 -0.59 -1.16
C ASN A 121 11.37 -0.88 -1.99
N TRP A 122 11.20 -1.49 -3.17
CA TRP A 122 12.30 -1.79 -4.06
C TRP A 122 13.08 -0.51 -4.45
N PRO A 123 14.39 -0.41 -4.15
CA PRO A 123 15.11 0.85 -4.29
C PRO A 123 15.48 1.17 -5.74
N VAL A 124 15.65 0.15 -6.58
CA VAL A 124 16.22 0.29 -7.92
C VAL A 124 15.15 0.63 -8.95
N GLY A 125 15.45 1.62 -9.81
CA GLY A 125 14.65 2.00 -10.98
C GLY A 125 13.31 2.65 -10.61
N ASP A 126 12.99 3.76 -11.25
CA ASP A 126 11.71 4.44 -11.08
C ASP A 126 10.70 4.01 -12.15
N SER A 127 11.21 3.50 -13.28
CA SER A 127 10.41 3.06 -14.41
C SER A 127 10.10 1.56 -14.29
N VAL A 128 8.82 1.22 -14.38
CA VAL A 128 8.33 -0.15 -14.26
C VAL A 128 7.40 -0.52 -15.40
N TYR A 129 7.51 -1.74 -15.91
CA TYR A 129 6.51 -2.37 -16.75
C TYR A 129 5.48 -3.04 -15.82
N VAL A 130 4.22 -2.63 -15.94
CA VAL A 130 3.13 -3.18 -15.12
C VAL A 130 2.41 -4.23 -15.93
N THR A 131 2.48 -5.49 -15.50
CA THR A 131 1.69 -6.58 -16.08
C THR A 131 0.56 -6.99 -15.13
N SER A 132 -0.35 -7.81 -15.59
CA SER A 132 -1.46 -8.32 -14.79
C SER A 132 -1.01 -9.14 -13.57
N GLN A 133 0.18 -9.75 -13.63
CA GLN A 133 0.70 -10.60 -12.57
C GLN A 133 1.60 -9.85 -11.59
N ARG A 134 2.49 -8.99 -12.09
CA ARG A 134 3.45 -8.23 -11.26
C ARG A 134 4.04 -7.04 -12.02
N SER A 135 4.79 -6.20 -11.31
CA SER A 135 5.57 -5.12 -11.93
C SER A 135 7.05 -5.55 -12.09
N TYR A 136 7.64 -5.18 -13.20
CA TYR A 136 9.06 -5.41 -13.48
C TYR A 136 9.76 -4.08 -13.66
N THR A 137 10.89 -3.85 -13.00
CA THR A 137 11.67 -2.64 -13.28
C THR A 137 12.36 -2.75 -14.63
N VAL A 138 12.55 -1.61 -15.29
CA VAL A 138 13.26 -1.58 -16.59
C VAL A 138 14.65 -2.20 -16.44
N SER A 139 15.35 -1.90 -15.35
CA SER A 139 16.68 -2.46 -15.07
C SER A 139 16.66 -3.98 -14.85
N GLN A 140 15.62 -4.54 -14.19
CA GLN A 140 15.49 -5.99 -14.07
C GLN A 140 15.33 -6.66 -15.43
N VAL A 141 14.49 -6.10 -16.28
CA VAL A 141 14.24 -6.64 -17.62
C VAL A 141 15.48 -6.57 -18.51
N GLN A 142 16.29 -5.53 -18.35
CA GLN A 142 17.56 -5.38 -19.08
C GLN A 142 18.62 -6.36 -18.61
N ASN A 143 18.73 -6.59 -17.30
CA ASN A 143 19.74 -7.48 -16.72
C ASN A 143 19.34 -8.96 -16.82
N GLU A 144 18.06 -9.25 -16.84
CA GLU A 144 17.51 -10.61 -16.87
C GLU A 144 16.50 -10.78 -18.01
N PRO A 145 16.95 -10.92 -19.28
CA PRO A 145 16.04 -11.06 -20.45
C PRO A 145 15.09 -12.25 -20.37
N TYR A 146 15.38 -13.21 -19.50
CA TYR A 146 14.53 -14.36 -19.23
C TYR A 146 13.07 -13.98 -18.91
N PHE A 147 12.85 -12.88 -18.22
CA PHE A 147 11.48 -12.41 -17.91
C PHE A 147 10.67 -12.09 -19.16
N ILE A 148 11.30 -11.58 -20.20
CA ILE A 148 10.63 -11.29 -21.48
C ILE A 148 10.14 -12.58 -22.15
N MET A 149 10.88 -13.66 -21.99
CA MET A 149 10.52 -14.98 -22.58
C MET A 149 9.36 -15.63 -21.80
N THR A 150 9.29 -15.38 -20.51
CA THR A 150 8.32 -16.03 -19.61
C THR A 150 6.98 -15.32 -19.58
N ASP A 151 6.96 -14.00 -19.74
CA ASP A 151 5.75 -13.17 -19.66
C ASP A 151 5.46 -12.48 -21.01
N ARG A 152 4.42 -12.97 -21.71
CA ARG A 152 4.01 -12.43 -23.03
C ARG A 152 3.53 -10.98 -22.95
N GLU A 153 2.85 -10.62 -21.86
CA GLU A 153 2.39 -9.24 -21.64
C GLU A 153 3.58 -8.29 -21.47
N LEU A 154 4.58 -8.72 -20.69
CA LEU A 154 5.83 -7.99 -20.54
C LEU A 154 6.54 -7.79 -21.87
N ALA A 155 6.64 -8.84 -22.68
CA ALA A 155 7.29 -8.77 -23.99
C ALA A 155 6.64 -7.72 -24.91
N GLN A 156 5.31 -7.62 -24.88
CA GLN A 156 4.57 -6.61 -25.67
C GLN A 156 4.81 -5.20 -25.14
N LYS A 157 4.82 -5.01 -23.81
CA LYS A 157 5.08 -3.71 -23.16
C LYS A 157 6.49 -3.23 -23.39
N VAL A 158 7.47 -4.13 -23.32
CA VAL A 158 8.88 -3.82 -23.62
C VAL A 158 9.03 -3.36 -25.08
N LYS A 159 8.40 -4.09 -26.02
CA LYS A 159 8.43 -3.72 -27.44
C LYS A 159 7.82 -2.34 -27.71
N LYS A 160 6.73 -2.01 -26.98
CA LYS A 160 6.05 -0.70 -27.10
C LYS A 160 6.69 0.40 -26.26
N LYS A 161 7.69 0.08 -25.42
CA LYS A 161 8.28 0.99 -24.41
C LYS A 161 7.22 1.57 -23.46
N ASP A 162 6.19 0.79 -23.16
CA ASP A 162 5.06 1.15 -22.31
C ASP A 162 5.41 0.90 -20.84
N PHE A 163 6.11 1.84 -20.23
CA PHE A 163 6.49 1.82 -18.82
C PHE A 163 5.91 3.02 -18.08
N VAL A 164 5.69 2.84 -16.79
CA VAL A 164 5.15 3.84 -15.88
C VAL A 164 6.24 4.24 -14.88
N VAL A 165 6.38 5.54 -14.61
CA VAL A 165 7.30 6.05 -13.57
C VAL A 165 6.57 6.07 -12.25
N ARG A 166 7.02 5.26 -11.29
CA ARG A 166 6.42 5.19 -9.96
C ARG A 166 7.27 5.88 -8.90
N PRO A 167 6.69 6.74 -8.06
CA PRO A 167 7.36 7.26 -6.87
C PRO A 167 7.66 6.11 -5.90
N ILE A 168 8.64 6.33 -5.00
CA ILE A 168 9.16 5.27 -4.12
C ILE A 168 8.11 4.63 -3.22
N ASP A 169 7.09 5.38 -2.81
CA ASP A 169 5.98 4.91 -1.98
C ASP A 169 4.95 4.07 -2.75
N LYS A 170 5.06 4.03 -4.08
CA LYS A 170 4.22 3.22 -4.98
C LYS A 170 4.98 2.07 -5.64
N LYS A 171 6.26 1.90 -5.30
CA LYS A 171 7.04 0.74 -5.74
C LYS A 171 6.65 -0.51 -4.98
N ASP A 172 6.96 -1.65 -5.59
CA ASP A 172 6.66 -2.96 -5.00
C ASP A 172 7.36 -3.13 -3.65
N HIS A 173 6.68 -3.80 -2.74
CA HIS A 173 7.17 -4.11 -1.40
C HIS A 173 7.86 -5.48 -1.42
N TYR A 174 9.04 -5.52 -0.83
CA TYR A 174 9.80 -6.75 -0.65
C TYR A 174 10.00 -7.02 0.83
N ILE A 175 9.93 -8.30 1.20
CA ILE A 175 10.30 -8.76 2.54
C ILE A 175 11.58 -9.56 2.45
N LYS A 176 12.56 -9.21 3.25
CA LYS A 176 13.85 -9.91 3.36
C LYS A 176 14.34 -9.90 4.80
N ARG A 177 15.20 -10.84 5.12
CA ARG A 177 15.90 -10.89 6.41
C ARG A 177 17.12 -9.99 6.36
N CYS A 178 17.28 -9.12 7.35
CA CYS A 178 18.48 -8.30 7.48
C CYS A 178 19.68 -9.19 7.77
N VAL A 179 20.71 -9.13 6.95
CA VAL A 179 21.96 -9.87 7.16
C VAL A 179 22.91 -9.06 8.02
N ALA A 180 23.08 -7.76 7.68
CA ALA A 180 23.92 -6.85 8.42
C ALA A 180 23.32 -5.42 8.37
N GLY A 181 23.51 -4.65 9.42
CA GLY A 181 23.23 -3.23 9.46
C GLY A 181 24.47 -2.41 9.09
N PRO A 182 24.31 -1.08 8.91
CA PRO A 182 25.46 -0.18 8.84
C PRO A 182 26.26 -0.30 10.15
N GLY A 183 27.56 -0.47 10.00
CA GLY A 183 28.51 -0.62 11.11
C GLY A 183 28.76 0.67 11.84
#